data_6cff6f9313cdecbc636712554eaf293b
#
_entry.id   6cff6f9313cdecbc636712554eaf293b
#
_cell.length_a   1.000
_cell.length_b   1.000
_cell.length_c   1.000
_cell.angle_alpha   90.00
_cell.angle_beta   90.00
_cell.angle_gamma   90.00
#
_symmetry.space_group_name_H-M   'P 1'
#
loop_
_entity.id
_entity.type
_entity.pdbx_description
1 polymer ?
#
loop_
_entity_poly.entity_id
_entity_poly.type
_entity_poly.pdbx_seq_one_letter_code
_entity_poly.pdbx_strand_id
1 'polypeptide(L)'
;MEIGKDWTERPSKITNWSKDIDYVMFVDENGNSDIKDILKCISKNAKVDDNNKFFTVTGVIFTREQYAIARKQIDELKNTYWKNGSYMYKNNLKKVCFHSREIRRKEGAFDINLINYDSFISELTNLLKGLDYKIISVTINKEEYLLKHYQYNVYNTA
;
A
#
# COMPACT_ATOMS: atom_id res chain seq x y z
N MET A 1 -4.26 19.86 9.67
CA MET A 1 -4.63 18.45 9.94
C MET A 1 -3.55 17.88 10.84
N GLU A 2 -3.81 17.76 12.15
CA GLU A 2 -2.85 17.10 13.04
C GLU A 2 -2.79 15.62 12.68
N ILE A 3 -1.65 15.18 12.20
CA ILE A 3 -1.35 13.77 12.00
C ILE A 3 -1.11 13.21 13.40
N GLY A 4 -2.01 12.35 13.90
CA GLY A 4 -1.88 11.70 15.18
C GLY A 4 -0.47 11.15 15.37
N LYS A 5 0.16 11.45 16.49
CA LYS A 5 1.54 11.07 16.80
C LYS A 5 1.72 9.56 17.01
N ASP A 6 0.63 8.83 17.19
CA ASP A 6 0.66 7.39 17.43
C ASP A 6 0.24 6.63 16.16
N TRP A 7 1.17 5.88 15.58
CA TRP A 7 0.91 5.01 14.43
C TRP A 7 -0.14 3.92 14.75
N THR A 8 -0.40 3.61 16.04
CA THR A 8 -1.43 2.65 16.45
C THR A 8 -2.85 3.17 16.24
N GLU A 9 -3.03 4.48 16.06
CA GLU A 9 -4.31 5.09 15.71
C GLU A 9 -4.61 5.03 14.20
N ARG A 10 -3.66 4.59 13.40
CA ARG A 10 -3.85 4.43 11.96
C ARG A 10 -4.47 3.07 11.61
N PRO A 11 -5.21 2.96 10.49
CA PRO A 11 -5.52 4.02 9.55
C PRO A 11 -6.61 4.97 10.07
N SER A 12 -6.41 6.28 9.85
CA SER A 12 -7.44 7.29 10.10
C SER A 12 -8.41 7.37 8.92
N LYS A 13 -9.69 7.56 9.22
CA LYS A 13 -10.71 7.74 8.18
C LYS A 13 -10.73 9.21 7.73
N ILE A 14 -10.94 9.43 6.42
CA ILE A 14 -11.27 10.76 5.93
C ILE A 14 -12.68 11.08 6.41
N THR A 15 -12.80 11.98 7.37
CA THR A 15 -14.08 12.38 7.97
C THR A 15 -14.61 13.68 7.39
N ASN A 16 -13.71 14.58 6.98
CA ASN A 16 -14.04 15.88 6.43
C ASN A 16 -13.59 15.97 4.99
N TRP A 17 -14.54 15.80 4.08
CA TRP A 17 -14.32 15.96 2.65
C TRP A 17 -14.81 17.35 2.24
N SER A 18 -13.90 18.24 1.78
CA SER A 18 -14.29 19.55 1.27
C SER A 18 -15.27 19.42 0.12
N LYS A 19 -16.25 20.33 0.05
CA LYS A 19 -17.24 20.33 -1.03
C LYS A 19 -16.61 20.54 -2.41
N ASP A 20 -15.43 21.16 -2.45
CA ASP A 20 -14.71 21.50 -3.67
C ASP A 20 -13.82 20.35 -4.19
N ILE A 21 -13.80 19.21 -3.50
CA ILE A 21 -13.00 18.03 -3.86
C ILE A 21 -13.93 16.95 -4.40
N ASP A 22 -13.80 16.61 -5.66
CA ASP A 22 -14.57 15.56 -6.32
C ASP A 22 -13.92 14.19 -6.23
N TYR A 23 -12.58 14.14 -6.14
CA TYR A 23 -11.79 12.92 -6.16
C TYR A 23 -10.80 12.85 -5.01
N VAL A 24 -10.52 11.63 -4.56
CA VAL A 24 -9.39 11.34 -3.67
C VAL A 24 -8.52 10.28 -4.33
N MET A 25 -7.20 10.46 -4.21
CA MET A 25 -6.23 9.48 -4.65
C MET A 25 -5.42 8.99 -3.46
N PHE A 26 -5.39 7.70 -3.27
CA PHE A 26 -4.50 7.02 -2.32
C PHE A 26 -3.29 6.51 -3.08
N VAL A 27 -2.11 6.89 -2.63
CA VAL A 27 -0.85 6.54 -3.30
C VAL A 27 -0.03 5.65 -2.38
N ASP A 28 0.54 4.60 -2.96
CA ASP A 28 1.45 3.68 -2.28
C ASP A 28 2.61 3.32 -3.21
N GLU A 29 3.75 2.98 -2.63
CA GLU A 29 4.94 2.57 -3.36
C GLU A 29 5.26 1.09 -3.16
N ASN A 30 5.85 0.49 -4.19
CA ASN A 30 6.41 -0.85 -4.17
C ASN A 30 7.83 -0.85 -4.72
N GLY A 31 8.71 -1.55 -4.02
CA GLY A 31 10.13 -1.60 -4.31
C GLY A 31 10.94 -0.64 -3.43
N ASN A 32 12.26 -0.78 -3.49
CA ASN A 32 13.18 0.08 -2.77
C ASN A 32 13.45 1.35 -3.60
N SER A 33 13.27 2.53 -3.03
CA SER A 33 13.58 3.81 -3.69
C SER A 33 15.09 4.11 -3.72
N ASP A 34 15.93 3.43 -2.92
CA ASP A 34 17.36 3.65 -2.88
C ASP A 34 18.03 3.19 -4.19
N ILE A 35 18.90 4.04 -4.72
CA ILE A 35 19.64 3.82 -5.95
C ILE A 35 21.11 3.47 -5.71
N LYS A 36 21.61 3.56 -4.46
CA LYS A 36 23.04 3.38 -4.14
C LYS A 36 23.58 2.01 -4.55
N ASP A 37 22.83 0.95 -4.26
CA ASP A 37 23.23 -0.41 -4.61
C ASP A 37 23.29 -0.61 -6.13
N ILE A 38 22.37 0.02 -6.86
CA ILE A 38 22.34 -0.03 -8.33
C ILE A 38 23.54 0.70 -8.91
N LEU A 39 23.83 1.92 -8.42
CA LEU A 39 25.00 2.68 -8.82
C LEU A 39 26.31 1.90 -8.58
N LYS A 40 26.39 1.23 -7.43
CA LYS A 40 27.54 0.35 -7.09
C LYS A 40 27.66 -0.84 -8.04
N CYS A 41 26.55 -1.45 -8.45
CA CYS A 41 26.56 -2.53 -9.44
C CYS A 41 27.01 -1.99 -10.82
N ILE A 42 26.45 -0.87 -11.27
CA ILE A 42 26.82 -0.23 -12.54
C ILE A 42 28.32 0.11 -12.57
N SER A 43 28.84 0.75 -11.49
CA SER A 43 30.26 1.14 -11.42
C SER A 43 31.22 -0.06 -11.45
N LYS A 44 30.77 -1.25 -11.03
CA LYS A 44 31.54 -2.49 -11.02
C LYS A 44 31.24 -3.40 -12.21
N ASN A 45 30.42 -2.96 -13.15
CA ASN A 45 29.91 -3.78 -14.27
C ASN A 45 29.29 -5.11 -13.77
N ALA A 46 28.62 -5.07 -12.62
CA ALA A 46 27.97 -6.21 -11.98
C ALA A 46 26.48 -6.21 -12.29
N LYS A 47 25.87 -7.41 -12.31
CA LYS A 47 24.42 -7.56 -12.50
C LYS A 47 23.66 -6.95 -11.34
N VAL A 48 22.64 -6.14 -11.64
CA VAL A 48 21.67 -5.64 -10.65
C VAL A 48 20.68 -6.74 -10.28
N ASP A 49 20.38 -6.88 -8.99
CA ASP A 49 19.34 -7.80 -8.52
C ASP A 49 17.96 -7.34 -9.03
N ASP A 50 17.23 -8.26 -9.65
CA ASP A 50 15.91 -7.98 -10.23
C ASP A 50 14.90 -7.47 -9.18
N ASN A 51 15.04 -7.88 -7.91
CA ASN A 51 14.20 -7.38 -6.80
C ASN A 51 14.46 -5.89 -6.49
N ASN A 52 15.64 -5.38 -6.79
CA ASN A 52 16.03 -3.99 -6.55
C ASN A 52 15.91 -3.11 -7.80
N LYS A 53 15.65 -3.71 -8.96
CA LYS A 53 15.68 -3.04 -10.27
C LYS A 53 14.52 -2.09 -10.48
N PHE A 54 13.34 -2.44 -9.97
CA PHE A 54 12.11 -1.70 -10.23
C PHE A 54 11.63 -0.94 -9.00
N PHE A 55 11.08 0.25 -9.27
CA PHE A 55 10.34 1.05 -8.29
C PHE A 55 9.02 1.47 -8.91
N THR A 56 7.93 1.19 -8.23
CA THR A 56 6.57 1.45 -8.72
C THR A 56 5.83 2.34 -7.74
N VAL A 57 5.16 3.35 -8.25
CA VAL A 57 4.19 4.14 -7.50
C VAL A 57 2.81 3.88 -8.09
N THR A 58 1.85 3.53 -7.25
CA THR A 58 0.48 3.24 -7.67
C THR A 58 -0.49 4.15 -6.93
N GLY A 59 -1.36 4.82 -7.68
CA GLY A 59 -2.46 5.61 -7.17
C GLY A 59 -3.80 4.93 -7.44
N VAL A 60 -4.66 4.85 -6.43
CA VAL A 60 -6.06 4.41 -6.56
C VAL A 60 -6.96 5.61 -6.35
N ILE A 61 -7.81 5.89 -7.32
CA ILE A 61 -8.65 7.09 -7.38
C ILE A 61 -10.11 6.71 -7.20
N PHE A 62 -10.79 7.41 -6.30
CA PHE A 62 -12.21 7.31 -6.05
C PHE A 62 -12.90 8.67 -6.21
N THR A 63 -14.12 8.68 -6.71
CA THR A 63 -15.04 9.79 -6.45
C THR A 63 -15.47 9.76 -4.99
N ARG A 64 -16.11 10.83 -4.52
CA ARG A 64 -16.67 10.90 -3.16
C ARG A 64 -17.63 9.76 -2.86
N GLU A 65 -18.53 9.47 -3.81
CA GLU A 65 -19.55 8.43 -3.68
C GLU A 65 -18.91 7.04 -3.66
N GLN A 66 -18.00 6.77 -4.60
CA GLN A 66 -17.26 5.51 -4.69
C GLN A 66 -16.45 5.24 -3.41
N TYR A 67 -15.80 6.28 -2.87
CA TYR A 67 -15.07 6.15 -1.60
C TYR A 67 -16.01 5.82 -0.43
N ALA A 68 -17.18 6.44 -0.36
CA ALA A 68 -18.16 6.15 0.70
C ALA A 68 -18.65 4.71 0.62
N ILE A 69 -18.93 4.21 -0.59
CA ILE A 69 -19.33 2.81 -0.83
C ILE A 69 -18.18 1.85 -0.46
N ALA A 70 -16.98 2.10 -0.98
CA ALA A 70 -15.80 1.27 -0.70
C ALA A 70 -15.51 1.19 0.81
N ARG A 71 -15.55 2.33 1.49
CA ARG A 71 -15.36 2.38 2.94
C ARG A 71 -16.37 1.54 3.69
N LYS A 72 -17.67 1.67 3.35
CA LYS A 72 -18.74 0.90 3.98
C LYS A 72 -18.51 -0.61 3.80
N GLN A 73 -18.27 -1.04 2.57
CA GLN A 73 -18.07 -2.46 2.24
C GLN A 73 -16.81 -3.04 2.89
N ILE A 74 -15.72 -2.26 2.96
CA ILE A 74 -14.48 -2.67 3.66
C ILE A 74 -14.73 -2.78 5.17
N ASP A 75 -15.46 -1.85 5.78
CA ASP A 75 -15.81 -1.91 7.20
C ASP A 75 -16.73 -3.12 7.49
N GLU A 76 -17.68 -3.43 6.61
CA GLU A 76 -18.54 -4.63 6.71
C GLU A 76 -17.70 -5.91 6.62
N LEU A 77 -16.83 -6.03 5.63
CA LEU A 77 -15.92 -7.17 5.51
C LEU A 77 -15.04 -7.33 6.75
N LYS A 78 -14.49 -6.23 7.28
CA LYS A 78 -13.71 -6.28 8.52
C LYS A 78 -14.54 -6.79 9.70
N ASN A 79 -15.77 -6.36 9.83
CA ASN A 79 -16.66 -6.76 10.93
C ASN A 79 -17.09 -8.23 10.82
N THR A 80 -17.11 -8.83 9.63
CA THR A 80 -17.38 -10.26 9.44
C THR A 80 -16.30 -11.13 10.09
N TYR A 81 -15.04 -10.74 10.01
CA TYR A 81 -13.91 -11.54 10.49
C TYR A 81 -13.36 -11.09 11.84
N TRP A 82 -13.52 -9.82 12.20
CA TRP A 82 -12.95 -9.26 13.43
C TRP A 82 -14.00 -8.39 14.13
N LYS A 83 -14.22 -8.67 15.40
CA LYS A 83 -15.16 -7.88 16.21
C LYS A 83 -14.79 -6.39 16.20
N ASN A 84 -15.69 -5.55 15.71
CA ASN A 84 -15.48 -4.12 15.53
C ASN A 84 -14.22 -3.77 14.67
N GLY A 85 -13.88 -4.64 13.70
CA GLY A 85 -12.71 -4.45 12.82
C GLY A 85 -11.39 -4.44 13.60
N SER A 86 -11.30 -5.12 14.73
CA SER A 86 -10.14 -5.09 15.63
C SER A 86 -9.79 -6.50 16.13
N TYR A 87 -8.50 -6.72 16.44
CA TYR A 87 -7.99 -7.97 16.96
C TYR A 87 -7.01 -7.75 18.11
N MET A 88 -6.83 -8.78 18.94
CA MET A 88 -5.87 -8.73 20.05
C MET A 88 -4.46 -9.05 19.56
N TYR A 89 -3.53 -8.15 19.81
CA TYR A 89 -2.10 -8.34 19.55
C TYR A 89 -1.29 -8.01 20.79
N LYS A 90 -0.60 -8.99 21.37
CA LYS A 90 0.21 -8.83 22.59
C LYS A 90 -0.55 -8.07 23.71
N ASN A 91 -1.77 -8.51 24.02
CA ASN A 91 -2.67 -7.93 25.02
C ASN A 91 -3.17 -6.49 24.70
N ASN A 92 -2.94 -5.98 23.52
CA ASN A 92 -3.47 -4.70 23.06
C ASN A 92 -4.50 -4.89 21.94
N LEU A 93 -5.61 -4.16 22.01
CA LEU A 93 -6.59 -4.14 20.93
C LEU A 93 -6.07 -3.26 19.81
N LYS A 94 -5.90 -3.84 18.60
CA LYS A 94 -5.45 -3.14 17.39
C LYS A 94 -6.52 -3.16 16.31
N LYS A 95 -6.66 -2.06 15.57
CA LYS A 95 -7.48 -2.02 14.36
C LYS A 95 -6.86 -2.87 13.25
N VAL A 96 -7.69 -3.60 12.53
CA VAL A 96 -7.24 -4.36 11.37
C VAL A 96 -6.92 -3.41 10.22
N CYS A 97 -5.70 -3.50 9.71
CA CYS A 97 -5.25 -2.82 8.51
C CYS A 97 -4.88 -3.86 7.44
N PHE A 98 -5.31 -3.65 6.19
CA PHE A 98 -5.05 -4.58 5.10
C PHE A 98 -3.65 -4.36 4.52
N HIS A 99 -2.63 -4.80 5.25
CA HIS A 99 -1.26 -4.79 4.76
C HIS A 99 -0.98 -6.02 3.89
N SER A 100 -0.64 -5.80 2.64
CA SER A 100 -0.31 -6.85 1.68
C SER A 100 0.71 -7.87 2.21
N ARG A 101 1.72 -7.40 2.95
CA ARG A 101 2.73 -8.27 3.57
C ARG A 101 2.12 -9.20 4.61
N GLU A 102 1.31 -8.66 5.54
CA GLU A 102 0.69 -9.44 6.62
C GLU A 102 -0.33 -10.44 6.06
N ILE A 103 -1.13 -9.99 5.07
CA ILE A 103 -2.09 -10.88 4.37
C ILE A 103 -1.34 -12.04 3.73
N ARG A 104 -0.31 -11.79 2.90
CA ARG A 104 0.42 -12.86 2.19
C ARG A 104 1.17 -13.80 3.12
N ARG A 105 1.62 -13.33 4.28
CA ARG A 105 2.32 -14.15 5.27
C ARG A 105 1.40 -14.81 6.27
N LYS A 106 0.10 -14.51 6.22
CA LYS A 106 -0.88 -15.01 7.19
C LYS A 106 -0.49 -14.66 8.63
N GLU A 107 -0.03 -13.43 8.84
CA GLU A 107 0.46 -12.92 10.12
C GLU A 107 -0.53 -11.93 10.75
N GLY A 108 -0.43 -11.76 12.08
CA GLY A 108 -1.21 -10.77 12.81
C GLY A 108 -2.71 -11.03 12.75
N ALA A 109 -3.48 -10.08 12.24
CA ALA A 109 -4.93 -10.22 12.08
C ALA A 109 -5.33 -11.35 11.11
N PHE A 110 -4.42 -11.76 10.22
CA PHE A 110 -4.66 -12.73 9.14
C PHE A 110 -4.15 -14.13 9.46
N ASP A 111 -3.80 -14.38 10.73
CA ASP A 111 -3.42 -15.72 11.20
C ASP A 111 -4.57 -16.71 10.99
N ILE A 112 -4.25 -17.87 10.40
CA ILE A 112 -5.21 -18.95 10.09
C ILE A 112 -5.90 -19.50 11.34
N ASN A 113 -5.33 -19.31 12.53
CA ASN A 113 -5.95 -19.69 13.79
C ASN A 113 -6.98 -18.65 14.29
N LEU A 114 -6.98 -17.45 13.73
CA LEU A 114 -7.90 -16.36 14.11
C LEU A 114 -9.09 -16.25 13.17
N ILE A 115 -8.88 -16.49 11.88
CA ILE A 115 -9.93 -16.36 10.86
C ILE A 115 -9.89 -17.49 9.85
N ASN A 116 -11.00 -17.73 9.15
CA ASN A 116 -11.00 -18.54 7.94
C ASN A 116 -10.35 -17.72 6.81
N TYR A 117 -9.04 -17.90 6.64
CA TYR A 117 -8.22 -17.13 5.71
C TYR A 117 -8.67 -17.28 4.25
N ASP A 118 -9.02 -18.49 3.81
CA ASP A 118 -9.39 -18.73 2.41
C ASP A 118 -10.73 -18.08 2.06
N SER A 119 -11.69 -18.13 2.99
CA SER A 119 -12.95 -17.38 2.85
C SER A 119 -12.70 -15.88 2.82
N PHE A 120 -11.85 -15.38 3.71
CA PHE A 120 -11.48 -13.96 3.73
C PHE A 120 -10.86 -13.49 2.40
N ILE A 121 -9.91 -14.23 1.84
CA ILE A 121 -9.26 -13.90 0.55
C ILE A 121 -10.28 -13.90 -0.59
N SER A 122 -11.19 -14.90 -0.61
CA SER A 122 -12.24 -14.96 -1.61
C SER A 122 -13.17 -13.76 -1.53
N GLU A 123 -13.65 -13.41 -0.33
CA GLU A 123 -14.54 -12.26 -0.11
C GLU A 123 -13.84 -10.93 -0.38
N LEU A 124 -12.58 -10.75 0.07
CA LEU A 124 -11.78 -9.58 -0.26
C LEU A 124 -11.60 -9.40 -1.77
N THR A 125 -11.33 -10.50 -2.48
CA THR A 125 -11.17 -10.49 -3.94
C THR A 125 -12.47 -10.07 -4.63
N ASN A 126 -13.59 -10.63 -4.20
CA ASN A 126 -14.91 -10.30 -4.77
C ASN A 126 -15.29 -8.84 -4.46
N LEU A 127 -15.01 -8.36 -3.23
CA LEU A 127 -15.19 -6.98 -2.86
C LEU A 127 -14.40 -6.06 -3.79
N LEU A 128 -13.08 -6.29 -3.94
CA LEU A 128 -12.22 -5.46 -4.78
C LEU A 128 -12.65 -5.46 -6.25
N LYS A 129 -13.14 -6.58 -6.78
CA LYS A 129 -13.69 -6.66 -8.14
C LYS A 129 -15.00 -5.88 -8.30
N GLY A 130 -15.78 -5.77 -7.25
CA GLY A 130 -17.08 -5.07 -7.25
C GLY A 130 -16.98 -3.56 -7.01
N LEU A 131 -15.82 -3.07 -6.55
CA LEU A 131 -15.62 -1.64 -6.33
C LEU A 131 -15.33 -0.92 -7.65
N ASP A 132 -15.91 0.27 -7.80
CA ASP A 132 -15.60 1.18 -8.91
C ASP A 132 -14.49 2.15 -8.48
N TYR A 133 -13.31 2.03 -9.10
CA TYR A 133 -12.15 2.88 -8.89
C TYR A 133 -11.28 2.94 -10.15
N LYS A 134 -10.41 3.94 -10.21
CA LYS A 134 -9.38 4.03 -11.26
C LYS A 134 -8.01 3.79 -10.66
N ILE A 135 -7.14 3.14 -11.43
CA ILE A 135 -5.74 2.91 -11.04
C ILE A 135 -4.83 3.63 -12.02
N ILE A 136 -3.85 4.34 -11.47
CA ILE A 136 -2.71 4.86 -12.23
C ILE A 136 -1.46 4.26 -11.59
N SER A 137 -0.62 3.61 -12.40
CA SER A 137 0.63 3.03 -11.93
C SER A 137 1.77 3.45 -12.84
N VAL A 138 2.87 3.87 -12.22
CA VAL A 138 4.11 4.23 -12.91
C VAL A 138 5.23 3.38 -12.35
N THR A 139 5.92 2.66 -13.22
CA THR A 139 7.07 1.84 -12.86
C THR A 139 8.33 2.38 -13.53
N ILE A 140 9.38 2.53 -12.74
CA ILE A 140 10.70 2.96 -13.20
C ILE A 140 11.65 1.77 -13.14
N ASN A 141 12.30 1.47 -14.26
CA ASN A 141 13.48 0.63 -14.27
C ASN A 141 14.68 1.51 -13.87
N LYS A 142 15.09 1.41 -12.61
CA LYS A 142 16.15 2.27 -12.05
C LYS A 142 17.50 2.07 -12.71
N GLU A 143 17.83 0.84 -13.10
CA GLU A 143 19.07 0.55 -13.81
C GLU A 143 19.11 1.26 -15.16
N GLU A 144 18.07 1.10 -15.97
CA GLU A 144 17.97 1.75 -17.28
C GLU A 144 17.95 3.27 -17.17
N TYR A 145 17.20 3.79 -16.17
CA TYR A 145 17.14 5.22 -15.91
C TYR A 145 18.52 5.79 -15.56
N LEU A 146 19.27 5.13 -14.68
CA LEU A 146 20.60 5.55 -14.26
C LEU A 146 21.61 5.44 -15.41
N LEU A 147 21.56 4.37 -16.20
CA LEU A 147 22.45 4.23 -17.38
C LEU A 147 22.24 5.35 -18.40
N LYS A 148 20.98 5.81 -18.57
CA LYS A 148 20.67 6.93 -19.48
C LYS A 148 21.08 8.29 -18.93
N HIS A 149 20.97 8.51 -17.61
CA HIS A 149 21.08 9.83 -17.01
C HIS A 149 22.34 10.02 -16.16
N TYR A 150 23.03 8.94 -15.78
CA TYR A 150 24.26 9.00 -14.99
C TYR A 150 25.39 9.79 -15.67
N GLN A 151 25.45 9.76 -17.01
CA GLN A 151 26.43 10.50 -17.81
C GLN A 151 26.32 12.02 -17.66
N TYR A 152 25.20 12.54 -17.17
CA TYR A 152 24.92 13.98 -17.05
C TYR A 152 25.17 14.56 -15.66
N ASN A 153 25.82 13.81 -14.75
CA ASN A 153 26.13 14.26 -13.37
C ASN A 153 24.91 14.80 -12.58
N VAL A 154 23.70 14.42 -12.94
CA VAL A 154 22.46 14.92 -12.32
C VAL A 154 22.35 14.52 -10.85
N TYR A 155 23.17 13.55 -10.41
CA TYR A 155 23.13 12.99 -9.04
C TYR A 155 24.40 13.22 -8.23
N ASN A 156 25.33 14.04 -8.70
CA ASN A 156 26.48 14.49 -7.91
C ASN A 156 26.12 15.73 -7.05
N THR A 157 25.04 15.65 -6.29
CA THR A 157 24.87 16.55 -5.15
C THR A 157 25.40 15.82 -3.93
N ALA A 158 26.55 16.28 -3.48
CA ALA A 158 27.23 15.90 -2.26
C ALA A 158 26.30 15.93 -1.02
#